data_5db82d4bf50792611c89207bee747dcd
#
_entry.id   5db82d4bf50792611c89207bee747dcd
#
_cell.length_a   1.000
_cell.length_b   1.000
_cell.length_c   1.000
_cell.angle_alpha   90.00
_cell.angle_beta   90.00
_cell.angle_gamma   90.00
#
_symmetry.space_group_name_H-M   'P 1'
#
loop_
_entity.id
_entity.type
_entity.pdbx_description
1 polymer ?
#
loop_
_entity_poly.entity_id
_entity_poly.type
_entity_poly.pdbx_seq_one_letter_code
_entity_poly.pdbx_strand_id
1 'polypeptide(L)'
;MPDLHPGRGYPVGAAFFSQHRFYPALIGNDIGCGMSVWLTDLAVAKQSLDKLEKRLGNIDGPLEEHLLADIPAEFSHCYSLGTIGGGNHFAEFLQIDEIFTPFSALDKKRLILLVH
;
A
#
# COMPACT_ATOMS: atom_id res chain seq x y z
N MET A 1 11.18 -15.57 -3.34
CA MET A 1 10.18 -14.49 -3.42
C MET A 1 8.80 -15.11 -3.54
N PRO A 2 7.89 -14.90 -2.61
CA PRO A 2 6.57 -15.57 -2.61
C PRO A 2 5.66 -15.15 -3.76
N ASP A 3 5.92 -14.02 -4.38
CA ASP A 3 5.09 -13.45 -5.46
C ASP A 3 5.77 -13.54 -6.86
N LEU A 4 6.59 -14.54 -7.09
CA LEU A 4 7.22 -14.74 -8.39
C LEU A 4 6.19 -15.21 -9.43
N HIS A 5 5.94 -14.39 -10.46
CA HIS A 5 4.97 -14.70 -11.51
C HIS A 5 5.41 -14.15 -12.88
N PRO A 6 4.81 -14.62 -13.99
CA PRO A 6 5.14 -14.15 -15.33
C PRO A 6 4.80 -12.67 -15.53
N GLY A 7 5.75 -11.90 -16.04
CA GLY A 7 5.55 -10.53 -16.52
C GLY A 7 5.70 -10.41 -18.02
N ARG A 8 5.67 -9.19 -18.57
CA ARG A 8 5.87 -8.92 -20.00
C ARG A 8 7.37 -9.01 -20.35
N GLY A 9 7.81 -10.22 -20.68
CA GLY A 9 9.19 -10.50 -21.10
C GLY A 9 10.17 -10.79 -19.96
N TYR A 10 9.84 -10.44 -18.72
CA TYR A 10 10.64 -10.68 -17.52
C TYR A 10 9.76 -11.11 -16.35
N PRO A 11 10.28 -11.91 -15.39
CA PRO A 11 9.51 -12.30 -14.23
C PRO A 11 9.27 -11.11 -13.30
N VAL A 12 8.06 -11.01 -12.76
CA VAL A 12 7.70 -10.09 -11.69
C VAL A 12 7.94 -10.76 -10.34
N GLY A 13 8.28 -9.98 -9.32
CA GLY A 13 8.59 -10.50 -7.98
C GLY A 13 9.96 -11.16 -7.86
N ALA A 14 10.81 -11.08 -8.89
CA ALA A 14 12.18 -11.57 -8.87
C ALA A 14 13.14 -10.49 -8.37
N ALA A 15 14.17 -10.91 -7.64
CA ALA A 15 15.29 -10.06 -7.29
C ALA A 15 16.51 -10.45 -8.14
N PHE A 16 17.14 -9.45 -8.75
CA PHE A 16 18.31 -9.63 -9.60
C PHE A 16 19.50 -8.86 -9.01
N PHE A 17 20.64 -9.49 -8.97
CA PHE A 17 21.90 -8.81 -8.69
C PHE A 17 22.67 -8.64 -9.98
N SER A 18 23.14 -7.44 -10.26
CA SER A 18 23.95 -7.12 -11.44
C SER A 18 25.18 -6.32 -11.03
N GLN A 19 26.34 -6.69 -11.56
CA GLN A 19 27.60 -6.01 -11.31
C GLN A 19 28.07 -5.32 -12.59
N HIS A 20 28.32 -4.01 -12.51
CA HIS A 20 28.82 -3.15 -13.61
C HIS A 20 27.91 -3.08 -14.86
N ARG A 21 26.62 -3.50 -14.75
CA ARG A 21 25.65 -3.42 -15.85
C ARG A 21 24.28 -3.06 -15.34
N PHE A 22 23.54 -2.31 -16.13
CA PHE A 22 22.13 -2.02 -15.92
C PHE A 22 21.29 -2.74 -16.98
N TYR A 23 20.13 -3.21 -16.57
CA TYR A 23 19.13 -3.84 -17.42
C TYR A 23 17.82 -3.07 -17.30
N PRO A 24 17.62 -1.99 -18.07
CA PRO A 24 16.44 -1.13 -17.93
C PRO A 24 15.12 -1.89 -18.03
N ALA A 25 15.09 -2.94 -18.85
CA ALA A 25 13.90 -3.76 -19.01
C ALA A 25 13.50 -4.57 -17.76
N LEU A 26 14.41 -4.75 -16.79
CA LEU A 26 14.13 -5.40 -15.51
C LEU A 26 13.57 -4.42 -14.46
N ILE A 27 13.66 -3.12 -14.72
CA ILE A 27 13.10 -2.08 -13.86
C ILE A 27 11.64 -1.93 -14.24
N GLY A 28 10.74 -2.16 -13.28
CA GLY A 28 9.30 -2.01 -13.51
C GLY A 28 8.90 -0.56 -13.81
N ASN A 29 7.69 -0.38 -14.32
CA ASN A 29 7.14 0.95 -14.57
C ASN A 29 6.81 1.71 -13.27
N ASP A 30 6.57 1.00 -12.19
CA ASP A 30 6.21 1.53 -10.88
C ASP A 30 7.37 1.34 -9.90
N ILE A 31 8.44 2.10 -10.10
CA ILE A 31 9.65 2.04 -9.27
C ILE A 31 9.48 2.76 -7.91
N GLY A 32 8.41 3.53 -7.74
CA GLY A 32 8.05 4.21 -6.50
C GLY A 32 7.10 3.41 -5.62
N CYS A 33 6.67 2.24 -6.05
CA CYS A 33 5.76 1.38 -5.32
C CYS A 33 6.39 0.89 -4.01
N GLY A 34 5.63 0.95 -2.93
CA GLY A 34 6.11 0.58 -1.61
C GLY A 34 5.01 0.05 -0.72
N MET A 35 5.43 -0.57 0.38
CA MET A 35 4.52 -1.09 1.40
C MET A 35 4.63 -0.26 2.67
N SER A 36 3.49 0.13 3.22
CA SER A 36 3.41 0.83 4.51
C SER A 36 2.52 0.05 5.47
N VAL A 37 2.96 -0.05 6.72
CA VAL A 37 2.20 -0.68 7.80
C VAL A 37 1.82 0.39 8.82
N TRP A 38 0.54 0.51 9.09
CA TRP A 38 0.01 1.44 10.06
C TRP A 38 -0.58 0.69 11.25
N LEU A 39 -0.06 0.94 12.43
CA LEU A 39 -0.66 0.43 13.67
C LEU A 39 -1.89 1.27 13.99
N THR A 40 -3.01 0.58 14.22
CA THR A 40 -4.27 1.26 14.53
C THR A 40 -4.70 1.00 15.98
N ASP A 41 -5.59 1.84 16.49
CA ASP A 41 -6.28 1.64 17.77
C ASP A 41 -7.59 0.86 17.64
N LEU A 42 -7.91 0.37 16.42
CA LEU A 42 -9.13 -0.35 16.12
C LEU A 42 -9.10 -1.76 16.72
N ALA A 43 -9.95 -2.00 17.72
CA ALA A 43 -10.04 -3.33 18.33
C ALA A 43 -10.71 -4.33 17.38
N VAL A 44 -10.08 -5.47 17.12
CA VAL A 44 -10.59 -6.56 16.25
C VAL A 44 -12.03 -6.92 16.64
N ALA A 45 -12.29 -7.17 17.91
CA ALA A 45 -13.61 -7.62 18.41
C ALA A 45 -14.75 -6.59 18.23
N LYS A 46 -14.42 -5.32 17.94
CA LYS A 46 -15.41 -4.24 17.83
C LYS A 46 -15.67 -3.79 16.40
N GLN A 47 -14.99 -4.38 15.41
CA GLN A 47 -15.13 -4.00 14.01
C GLN A 47 -15.98 -5.02 13.26
N SER A 48 -16.70 -4.52 12.25
CA SER A 48 -17.32 -5.31 11.20
C SER A 48 -16.88 -4.76 9.84
N LEU A 49 -16.96 -5.56 8.80
CA LEU A 49 -16.61 -5.15 7.44
C LEU A 49 -17.38 -3.89 7.02
N ASP A 50 -18.69 -3.85 7.26
CA ASP A 50 -19.54 -2.70 6.92
C ASP A 50 -19.10 -1.40 7.59
N LYS A 51 -18.62 -1.47 8.84
CA LYS A 51 -18.11 -0.29 9.56
C LYS A 51 -16.79 0.17 9.01
N LEU A 52 -15.91 -0.76 8.63
CA LEU A 52 -14.61 -0.45 8.07
C LEU A 52 -14.76 0.16 6.68
N GLU A 53 -15.60 -0.43 5.83
CA GLU A 53 -15.93 0.07 4.49
C GLU A 53 -16.46 1.51 4.54
N LYS A 54 -17.44 1.77 5.40
CA LYS A 54 -17.99 3.12 5.58
C LYS A 54 -16.97 4.15 6.05
N ARG A 55 -15.96 3.73 6.80
CA ARG A 55 -14.90 4.62 7.31
C ARG A 55 -13.80 4.88 6.29
N LEU A 56 -13.46 3.87 5.49
CA LEU A 56 -12.46 4.03 4.43
C LEU A 56 -12.94 4.97 3.33
N GLY A 57 -14.24 4.98 3.06
CA GLY A 57 -14.79 5.78 1.95
C GLY A 57 -14.26 5.31 0.60
N ASN A 58 -14.21 6.23 -0.36
CA ASN A 58 -13.68 5.94 -1.70
C ASN A 58 -12.17 6.23 -1.75
N ILE A 59 -11.35 5.18 -1.68
CA ILE A 59 -9.90 5.27 -1.80
C ILE A 59 -9.41 5.21 -3.26
N ASP A 60 -10.30 4.92 -4.21
CA ASP A 60 -9.97 4.87 -5.65
C ASP A 60 -10.07 6.26 -6.31
N GLY A 61 -10.80 7.17 -5.69
CA GLY A 61 -10.97 8.54 -6.18
C GLY A 61 -9.89 9.50 -5.65
N PRO A 62 -9.68 10.63 -6.33
CA PRO A 62 -8.78 11.67 -5.84
C PRO A 62 -9.32 12.31 -4.55
N LEU A 63 -8.45 13.03 -3.86
CA LEU A 63 -8.84 13.84 -2.70
C LEU A 63 -9.93 14.83 -3.08
N GLU A 64 -10.84 15.10 -2.14
CA GLU A 64 -11.85 16.13 -2.29
C GLU A 64 -11.21 17.51 -2.48
N GLU A 65 -11.84 18.35 -3.28
CA GLU A 65 -11.30 19.65 -3.70
C GLU A 65 -10.86 20.53 -2.51
N HIS A 66 -11.61 20.49 -1.41
CA HIS A 66 -11.27 21.28 -0.23
C HIS A 66 -9.96 20.85 0.45
N LEU A 67 -9.55 19.57 0.30
CA LEU A 67 -8.27 19.06 0.79
C LEU A 67 -7.11 19.40 -0.15
N LEU A 68 -7.42 19.76 -1.38
CA LEU A 68 -6.42 20.17 -2.37
C LEU A 68 -6.04 21.66 -2.24
N ALA A 69 -6.80 22.44 -1.47
CA ALA A 69 -6.59 23.90 -1.35
C ALA A 69 -5.21 24.28 -0.78
N ASP A 70 -4.65 23.43 0.08
CA ASP A 70 -3.34 23.65 0.71
C ASP A 70 -2.18 23.01 -0.06
N ILE A 71 -2.45 22.39 -1.21
CA ILE A 71 -1.44 21.72 -2.02
C ILE A 71 -0.77 22.73 -2.94
N PRO A 72 0.58 22.77 -3.01
CA PRO A 72 1.29 23.66 -3.92
C PRO A 72 0.81 23.53 -5.37
N ALA A 73 0.73 24.63 -6.08
CA ALA A 73 0.16 24.70 -7.43
C ALA A 73 0.87 23.78 -8.44
N GLU A 74 2.15 23.48 -8.23
CA GLU A 74 2.92 22.53 -9.04
C GLU A 74 2.37 21.10 -9.00
N PHE A 75 1.60 20.74 -7.97
CA PHE A 75 0.95 19.44 -7.83
C PHE A 75 -0.54 19.45 -8.20
N SER A 76 -1.09 20.60 -8.55
CA SER A 76 -2.53 20.76 -8.85
C SER A 76 -3.03 19.94 -10.04
N HIS A 77 -2.13 19.50 -10.91
CA HIS A 77 -2.44 18.64 -12.07
C HIS A 77 -2.39 17.13 -11.76
N CYS A 78 -2.08 16.76 -10.53
CA CYS A 78 -2.03 15.36 -10.12
C CYS A 78 -3.43 14.83 -9.81
N TYR A 79 -4.20 14.49 -10.85
CA TYR A 79 -5.56 13.95 -10.73
C TYR A 79 -5.66 12.64 -9.94
N SER A 80 -4.54 11.99 -9.70
CA SER A 80 -4.46 10.77 -8.89
C SER A 80 -4.04 11.01 -7.44
N LEU A 81 -3.83 12.29 -7.06
CA LEU A 81 -3.42 12.61 -5.71
C LEU A 81 -4.46 12.16 -4.68
N GLY A 82 -4.02 11.39 -3.69
CA GLY A 82 -4.87 10.79 -2.65
C GLY A 82 -5.58 9.51 -3.07
N THR A 83 -5.42 9.05 -4.31
CA THR A 83 -5.90 7.71 -4.70
C THR A 83 -4.96 6.64 -4.21
N ILE A 84 -5.47 5.41 -4.04
CA ILE A 84 -4.62 4.25 -3.75
C ILE A 84 -3.73 3.88 -4.94
N GLY A 85 -4.05 4.34 -6.14
CA GLY A 85 -3.43 3.94 -7.39
C GLY A 85 -4.16 2.82 -8.10
N GLY A 86 -3.62 2.37 -9.22
CA GLY A 86 -4.20 1.30 -10.03
C GLY A 86 -3.39 0.01 -9.99
N GLY A 87 -3.86 -0.98 -10.74
CA GLY A 87 -3.16 -2.25 -10.88
C GLY A 87 -3.24 -3.12 -9.64
N ASN A 88 -2.08 -3.41 -9.03
CA ASN A 88 -1.96 -4.24 -7.83
C ASN A 88 -1.89 -3.46 -6.52
N HIS A 89 -2.22 -2.16 -6.52
CA HIS A 89 -2.30 -1.37 -5.31
C HIS A 89 -3.51 -1.77 -4.46
N PHE A 90 -3.34 -1.72 -3.14
CA PHE A 90 -4.39 -2.09 -2.19
C PHE A 90 -4.19 -1.42 -0.83
N ALA A 91 -5.26 -1.34 -0.06
CA ALA A 91 -5.25 -1.03 1.36
C ALA A 91 -6.11 -2.08 2.09
N GLU A 92 -5.52 -2.76 3.06
CA GLU A 92 -6.16 -3.89 3.75
C GLU A 92 -6.04 -3.75 5.26
N PHE A 93 -7.13 -4.03 5.97
CA PHE A 93 -7.08 -4.27 7.40
C PHE A 93 -6.74 -5.73 7.68
N LEU A 94 -5.68 -5.93 8.44
CA LEU A 94 -5.18 -7.24 8.81
C LEU A 94 -5.26 -7.46 10.31
N GLN A 95 -5.47 -8.71 10.70
CA GLN A 95 -5.31 -9.18 12.06
C GLN A 95 -3.96 -9.90 12.19
N ILE A 96 -3.24 -9.63 13.27
CA ILE A 96 -1.97 -10.30 13.55
C ILE A 96 -2.27 -11.72 14.02
N ASP A 97 -1.82 -12.70 13.26
CA ASP A 97 -1.93 -14.12 13.63
C ASP A 97 -0.86 -14.50 14.65
N GLU A 98 0.41 -14.26 14.34
CA GLU A 98 1.54 -14.62 15.19
C GLU A 98 2.60 -13.53 15.25
N ILE A 99 3.27 -13.42 16.39
CA ILE A 99 4.41 -12.52 16.61
C ILE A 99 5.62 -13.38 16.96
N PHE A 100 6.54 -13.54 16.03
CA PHE A 100 7.74 -14.36 16.21
C PHE A 100 8.80 -13.66 17.05
N THR A 101 8.92 -12.36 16.91
CA THR A 101 9.86 -11.56 17.68
C THR A 101 9.09 -10.49 18.43
N PRO A 102 9.23 -10.40 19.76
CA PRO A 102 8.53 -9.39 20.52
C PRO A 102 8.83 -7.97 20.03
N PHE A 103 7.77 -7.26 19.69
CA PHE A 103 7.82 -5.84 19.33
C PHE A 103 6.73 -5.13 20.09
N SER A 104 7.10 -4.23 20.99
CA SER A 104 6.20 -3.63 21.98
C SER A 104 5.00 -2.87 21.41
N ALA A 105 5.10 -2.43 20.15
CA ALA A 105 4.01 -1.73 19.48
C ALA A 105 2.96 -2.65 18.85
N LEU A 106 3.23 -3.96 18.73
CA LEU A 106 2.29 -4.92 18.13
C LEU A 106 1.31 -5.45 19.18
N ASP A 107 0.02 -5.41 18.87
CA ASP A 107 -1.06 -5.94 19.69
C ASP A 107 -2.01 -6.78 18.83
N LYS A 108 -2.08 -8.09 19.07
CA LYS A 108 -2.99 -9.02 18.37
C LYS A 108 -4.48 -8.67 18.52
N LYS A 109 -4.84 -7.83 19.47
CA LYS A 109 -6.21 -7.34 19.66
C LYS A 109 -6.56 -6.14 18.80
N ARG A 110 -5.60 -5.61 18.06
CA ARG A 110 -5.74 -4.44 17.20
C ARG A 110 -5.57 -4.83 15.73
N LEU A 111 -6.32 -4.15 14.87
CA LEU A 111 -6.10 -4.24 13.44
C LEU A 111 -4.87 -3.42 13.05
N ILE A 112 -4.17 -3.89 12.05
CA ILE A 112 -3.18 -3.11 11.34
C ILE A 112 -3.72 -2.77 9.95
N LEU A 113 -3.31 -1.64 9.40
CA LEU A 113 -3.59 -1.25 8.02
C LEU A 113 -2.33 -1.45 7.21
N LEU A 114 -2.41 -2.32 6.20
CA LEU A 114 -1.36 -2.53 5.22
C LEU A 114 -1.74 -1.84 3.93
N VAL A 115 -0.84 -1.01 3.42
CA VAL A 115 -1.06 -0.23 2.19
C VAL A 115 0.08 -0.49 1.22
N HIS A 116 -0.29 -0.87 0.02
CA HIS A 116 0.59 -0.94 -1.14
C HIS A 116 0.30 0.21 -2.07
#